data_f27277f39fedfe379191641374aeff9b
#
_entry.id   f27277f39fedfe379191641374aeff9b
#
_cell.length_a   1.000
_cell.length_b   1.000
_cell.length_c   1.000
_cell.angle_alpha   90.00
_cell.angle_beta   90.00
_cell.angle_gamma   90.00
#
_symmetry.space_group_name_H-M   'P 1'
#
loop_
_entity.id
_entity.type
_entity.pdbx_description
1 polymer ?
#
loop_
_entity_poly.entity_id
_entity_poly.type
_entity_poly.pdbx_seq_one_letter_code
_entity_poly.pdbx_strand_id
1 'polypeptide(L)'
;MNRTLSLLLGLSLLGLSGCQHAANQDAPKQAAAPAVKLPAQQPDVAAPKFDGKTGEIQTGFANSHKSFVAIAQKGEAQVVFLGDSITAGWNGQKALFEKEYGQYKAANFGIGGDQVQHVLWRVENGEFEGIKPKAVVLMIGTNNAGNPAHTPELIANGIKKIIAAIHQRSPDTKVLLLAVFPRAAKPTDAPRVKNSQVNAIIAKFDDGKKVHFFDIGAKFLTADGTLEKSVMPDLLHLNAASYQIEADAIREKLASLVK
;
A
#
# COMPACT_ATOMS: atom_id res chain seq x y z
N MET A 1 6.74 74.05 6.54
CA MET A 1 8.07 74.72 6.60
C MET A 1 9.00 73.82 5.84
N ASN A 2 9.26 74.20 4.61
CA ASN A 2 10.57 74.68 4.12
C ASN A 2 11.64 73.56 4.06
N ARG A 3 12.37 73.29 3.05
CA ARG A 3 12.69 73.85 1.71
C ARG A 3 13.62 72.80 1.08
N THR A 4 13.41 72.40 -0.18
CA THR A 4 14.16 72.82 -1.37
C THR A 4 15.68 72.70 -1.25
N LEU A 5 16.49 72.15 -2.16
CA LEU A 5 16.73 72.55 -3.55
C LEU A 5 17.88 71.63 -4.06
N SER A 6 17.83 71.08 -5.19
CA SER A 6 18.43 71.44 -6.49
C SER A 6 19.86 70.94 -6.77
N LEU A 7 19.93 70.25 -7.91
CA LEU A 7 20.67 70.55 -9.18
C LEU A 7 22.18 70.38 -9.15
N LEU A 8 22.79 69.65 -10.04
CA LEU A 8 23.25 69.92 -11.41
C LEU A 8 24.15 68.75 -11.87
N LEU A 9 23.85 68.23 -13.01
CA LEU A 9 24.55 68.22 -14.28
C LEU A 9 26.03 67.89 -14.26
N GLY A 10 26.44 66.85 -15.01
CA GLY A 10 27.75 66.58 -15.51
C GLY A 10 27.71 65.50 -16.59
N LEU A 11 27.71 65.97 -17.84
CA LEU A 11 27.88 65.22 -19.10
C LEU A 11 29.35 64.80 -19.28
N SER A 12 29.61 63.62 -19.84
CA SER A 12 30.51 63.33 -20.98
C SER A 12 30.93 61.87 -20.98
N LEU A 13 30.54 61.16 -21.97
CA LEU A 13 31.16 60.77 -23.24
C LEU A 13 32.23 59.66 -23.19
N LEU A 14 31.84 58.61 -23.95
CA LEU A 14 32.68 57.75 -24.83
C LEU A 14 33.66 56.76 -24.21
N GLY A 15 33.41 55.47 -24.57
CA GLY A 15 34.44 54.44 -24.53
C GLY A 15 33.93 53.06 -24.88
N LEU A 16 33.74 52.79 -26.17
CA LEU A 16 34.13 51.59 -26.93
C LEU A 16 33.98 50.18 -26.33
N SER A 17 33.14 49.41 -26.93
CA SER A 17 33.32 48.02 -27.44
C SER A 17 34.13 47.05 -26.60
N GLY A 18 33.42 46.04 -26.15
CA GLY A 18 34.00 44.77 -25.74
C GLY A 18 32.91 43.70 -25.69
N CYS A 19 32.58 43.11 -26.88
CA CYS A 19 31.86 41.85 -26.92
C CYS A 19 32.70 40.76 -26.28
N GLN A 20 32.39 40.45 -25.03
CA GLN A 20 32.83 39.18 -24.46
C GLN A 20 31.66 38.21 -24.57
N HIS A 21 31.74 37.34 -25.53
CA HIS A 21 30.96 36.08 -25.56
C HIS A 21 31.41 35.30 -24.34
N ALA A 22 30.58 35.27 -23.28
CA ALA A 22 30.68 34.28 -22.22
C ALA A 22 30.27 32.93 -22.87
N ALA A 23 31.27 32.13 -23.13
CA ALA A 23 31.06 30.74 -23.50
C ALA A 23 30.34 30.06 -22.34
N ASN A 24 29.09 29.69 -22.60
CA ASN A 24 28.29 28.84 -21.72
C ASN A 24 28.98 27.47 -21.71
N GLN A 25 29.84 27.19 -20.74
CA GLN A 25 30.41 25.88 -20.55
C GLN A 25 29.27 25.00 -20.03
N ASP A 26 28.70 24.20 -20.96
CA ASP A 26 27.82 23.09 -20.60
C ASP A 26 28.58 22.19 -19.59
N ALA A 27 28.19 22.24 -18.33
CA ALA A 27 28.65 21.28 -17.34
C ALA A 27 28.29 19.86 -17.85
N PRO A 28 29.23 18.92 -17.84
CA PRO A 28 28.95 17.58 -18.33
C PRO A 28 27.75 17.01 -17.55
N LYS A 29 26.69 16.66 -18.25
CA LYS A 29 25.58 15.88 -17.69
C LYS A 29 26.18 14.61 -17.13
N GLN A 30 26.22 14.54 -15.79
CA GLN A 30 26.65 13.36 -15.08
C GLN A 30 25.80 12.18 -15.56
N ALA A 31 26.43 11.22 -16.23
CA ALA A 31 25.74 10.03 -16.74
C ALA A 31 25.05 9.36 -15.52
N ALA A 32 23.76 9.13 -15.63
CA ALA A 32 23.01 8.40 -14.62
C ALA A 32 23.69 7.03 -14.40
N ALA A 33 23.97 6.70 -13.15
CA ALA A 33 24.51 5.39 -12.83
C ALA A 33 23.62 4.28 -13.41
N PRO A 34 24.19 3.20 -13.93
CA PRO A 34 23.41 2.13 -14.52
C PRO A 34 22.41 1.59 -13.46
N ALA A 35 21.15 1.43 -13.85
CA ALA A 35 20.11 0.90 -12.99
C ALA A 35 20.51 -0.51 -12.49
N VAL A 36 20.42 -0.71 -11.19
CA VAL A 36 20.69 -2.02 -10.58
C VAL A 36 19.65 -3.01 -11.08
N LYS A 37 20.09 -4.12 -11.69
CA LYS A 37 19.19 -5.18 -12.12
C LYS A 37 18.74 -5.99 -10.91
N LEU A 38 17.56 -5.68 -10.39
CA LEU A 38 16.97 -6.46 -9.30
C LEU A 38 16.54 -7.85 -9.80
N PRO A 39 16.65 -8.88 -8.93
CA PRO A 39 16.11 -10.20 -9.25
C PRO A 39 14.59 -10.10 -9.43
N ALA A 40 14.05 -10.84 -10.40
CA ALA A 40 12.61 -10.96 -10.56
C ALA A 40 12.00 -11.58 -9.31
N GLN A 41 11.04 -10.88 -8.70
CA GLN A 41 10.34 -11.36 -7.52
C GLN A 41 9.07 -12.10 -7.94
N GLN A 42 8.86 -13.29 -7.39
CA GLN A 42 7.64 -14.06 -7.59
C GLN A 42 6.67 -13.82 -6.43
N PRO A 43 5.34 -13.73 -6.69
CA PRO A 43 4.36 -13.46 -5.65
C PRO A 43 4.36 -14.47 -4.50
N ASP A 44 4.78 -15.70 -4.77
CA ASP A 44 4.75 -16.81 -3.81
C ASP A 44 6.13 -17.15 -3.23
N VAL A 45 7.12 -16.28 -3.41
CA VAL A 45 8.47 -16.40 -2.82
C VAL A 45 8.74 -15.16 -1.98
N ALA A 46 8.88 -15.33 -0.67
CA ALA A 46 9.12 -14.23 0.26
C ALA A 46 10.31 -13.37 -0.16
N ALA A 47 10.10 -12.08 -0.28
CA ALA A 47 11.14 -11.13 -0.64
C ALA A 47 10.82 -9.75 -0.05
N PRO A 48 11.82 -9.00 0.46
CA PRO A 48 11.61 -7.63 0.90
C PRO A 48 11.43 -6.71 -0.32
N LYS A 49 10.95 -5.51 -0.07
CA LYS A 49 10.81 -4.49 -1.11
C LYS A 49 12.15 -3.79 -1.33
N PHE A 50 12.67 -3.89 -2.54
CA PHE A 50 13.94 -3.28 -2.92
C PHE A 50 13.75 -1.91 -3.56
N ASP A 51 14.72 -1.03 -3.35
CA ASP A 51 14.87 0.22 -4.10
C ASP A 51 15.47 -0.10 -5.47
N GLY A 52 14.77 0.32 -6.54
CA GLY A 52 15.19 0.04 -7.92
C GLY A 52 16.49 0.76 -8.36
N LYS A 53 16.97 1.75 -7.59
CA LYS A 53 18.18 2.50 -7.90
C LYS A 53 19.40 1.93 -7.19
N THR A 54 19.23 1.54 -5.92
CA THR A 54 20.35 1.10 -5.07
C THR A 54 20.44 -0.41 -4.97
N GLY A 55 19.36 -1.15 -5.17
CA GLY A 55 19.30 -2.59 -4.95
C GLY A 55 19.18 -2.99 -3.48
N GLU A 56 19.12 -2.02 -2.58
CA GLU A 56 18.96 -2.23 -1.14
C GLU A 56 17.48 -2.34 -0.76
N ILE A 57 17.20 -2.82 0.45
CA ILE A 57 15.83 -2.80 0.97
C ILE A 57 15.37 -1.35 1.08
N GLN A 58 14.20 -1.05 0.55
CA GLN A 58 13.63 0.30 0.56
C GLN A 58 13.48 0.81 1.99
N THR A 59 14.05 1.96 2.28
CA THR A 59 14.11 2.54 3.64
C THR A 59 12.73 2.70 4.27
N GLY A 60 11.73 3.19 3.50
CA GLY A 60 10.36 3.35 4.00
C GLY A 60 9.71 2.02 4.39
N PHE A 61 9.95 0.98 3.59
CA PHE A 61 9.49 -0.38 3.89
C PHE A 61 10.17 -0.92 5.15
N ALA A 62 11.51 -0.81 5.26
CA ALA A 62 12.26 -1.29 6.42
C ALA A 62 11.83 -0.60 7.73
N ASN A 63 11.62 0.72 7.69
CA ASN A 63 11.17 1.50 8.86
C ASN A 63 9.76 1.11 9.30
N SER A 64 8.82 0.94 8.35
CA SER A 64 7.46 0.49 8.67
C SER A 64 7.47 -0.91 9.25
N HIS A 65 8.19 -1.84 8.64
CA HIS A 65 8.38 -3.20 9.14
C HIS A 65 8.93 -3.22 10.57
N LYS A 66 10.00 -2.48 10.84
CA LYS A 66 10.58 -2.34 12.20
C LYS A 66 9.54 -1.84 13.21
N SER A 67 8.71 -0.87 12.82
CA SER A 67 7.65 -0.34 13.69
C SER A 67 6.57 -1.40 13.98
N PHE A 68 6.19 -2.20 12.99
CA PHE A 68 5.20 -3.27 13.17
C PHE A 68 5.75 -4.41 14.03
N VAL A 69 7.02 -4.77 13.86
CA VAL A 69 7.69 -5.74 14.76
C VAL A 69 7.66 -5.23 16.21
N ALA A 70 7.93 -3.94 16.44
CA ALA A 70 7.87 -3.37 17.79
C ALA A 70 6.44 -3.37 18.38
N ILE A 71 5.39 -3.21 17.54
CA ILE A 71 3.98 -3.36 17.96
C ILE A 71 3.69 -4.84 18.27
N ALA A 72 4.13 -5.76 17.44
CA ALA A 72 3.94 -7.19 17.64
C ALA A 72 4.58 -7.68 18.95
N GLN A 73 5.79 -7.21 19.27
CA GLN A 73 6.52 -7.55 20.50
C GLN A 73 5.79 -7.09 21.77
N LYS A 74 4.94 -6.06 21.71
CA LYS A 74 4.10 -5.66 22.85
C LYS A 74 2.97 -6.66 23.12
N GLY A 75 2.58 -7.44 22.12
CA GLY A 75 1.59 -8.50 22.27
C GLY A 75 0.14 -8.04 22.53
N GLU A 76 -0.16 -6.75 22.38
CA GLU A 76 -1.44 -6.18 22.83
C GLU A 76 -2.56 -6.21 21.79
N ALA A 77 -2.22 -6.17 20.50
CA ALA A 77 -3.21 -6.08 19.43
C ALA A 77 -3.99 -7.39 19.30
N GLN A 78 -5.32 -7.30 19.39
CA GLN A 78 -6.22 -8.44 19.23
C GLN A 78 -6.68 -8.60 17.77
N VAL A 79 -6.58 -7.54 16.96
CA VAL A 79 -6.87 -7.55 15.53
C VAL A 79 -5.71 -6.89 14.80
N VAL A 80 -5.26 -7.50 13.71
CA VAL A 80 -4.25 -6.93 12.81
C VAL A 80 -4.85 -6.76 11.42
N PHE A 81 -4.79 -5.55 10.89
CA PHE A 81 -5.06 -5.27 9.48
C PHE A 81 -3.76 -5.40 8.71
N LEU A 82 -3.68 -6.36 7.80
CA LEU A 82 -2.46 -6.72 7.06
C LEU A 82 -2.68 -6.56 5.56
N GLY A 83 -1.85 -5.75 4.89
CA GLY A 83 -2.02 -5.51 3.46
C GLY A 83 -1.11 -4.42 2.89
N ASP A 84 -1.58 -3.81 1.82
CA ASP A 84 -0.88 -2.80 1.04
C ASP A 84 -1.31 -1.34 1.34
N SER A 85 -1.31 -0.48 0.30
CA SER A 85 -1.70 0.94 0.43
C SER A 85 -3.16 1.15 0.84
N ILE A 86 -4.06 0.25 0.47
CA ILE A 86 -5.47 0.35 0.84
C ILE A 86 -5.58 0.11 2.35
N THR A 87 -4.89 -0.90 2.87
CA THR A 87 -4.80 -1.12 4.32
C THR A 87 -4.07 0.04 5.02
N ALA A 88 -2.94 0.50 4.49
CA ALA A 88 -2.21 1.66 5.05
C ALA A 88 -3.06 2.94 5.10
N GLY A 89 -3.99 3.09 4.17
CA GLY A 89 -4.87 4.27 4.08
C GLY A 89 -5.77 4.49 5.29
N TRP A 90 -6.02 3.46 6.11
CA TRP A 90 -6.67 3.61 7.41
C TRP A 90 -5.92 4.59 8.33
N ASN A 91 -4.60 4.81 8.13
CA ASN A 91 -3.84 5.83 8.85
C ASN A 91 -4.33 7.27 8.57
N GLY A 92 -4.95 7.50 7.42
CA GLY A 92 -5.64 8.75 7.08
C GLY A 92 -7.05 8.86 7.70
N GLN A 93 -7.59 7.76 8.24
CA GLN A 93 -8.94 7.65 8.82
C GLN A 93 -8.89 7.26 10.31
N LYS A 94 -7.94 7.82 11.05
CA LYS A 94 -7.66 7.43 12.46
C LYS A 94 -8.89 7.45 13.35
N ALA A 95 -9.71 8.49 13.27
CA ALA A 95 -10.91 8.62 14.10
C ALA A 95 -11.93 7.51 13.81
N LEU A 96 -12.11 7.16 12.53
CA LEU A 96 -12.99 6.07 12.13
C LEU A 96 -12.39 4.72 12.55
N PHE A 97 -11.09 4.52 12.31
CA PHE A 97 -10.41 3.28 12.70
C PHE A 97 -10.51 3.01 14.20
N GLU A 98 -10.27 4.04 15.02
CA GLU A 98 -10.40 3.95 16.48
C GLU A 98 -11.84 3.69 16.90
N LYS A 99 -12.82 4.39 16.33
CA LYS A 99 -14.23 4.17 16.61
C LYS A 99 -14.67 2.73 16.33
N GLU A 100 -14.27 2.17 15.21
CA GLU A 100 -14.73 0.85 14.77
C GLU A 100 -13.91 -0.30 15.37
N TYR A 101 -12.61 -0.11 15.56
CA TYR A 101 -11.68 -1.20 15.88
C TYR A 101 -10.85 -0.98 17.15
N GLY A 102 -10.94 0.19 17.79
CA GLY A 102 -10.19 0.50 19.03
C GLY A 102 -10.51 -0.46 20.17
N GLN A 103 -11.77 -0.92 20.29
CA GLN A 103 -12.17 -1.93 21.25
C GLN A 103 -11.39 -3.25 21.16
N TYR A 104 -10.82 -3.54 19.98
CA TYR A 104 -10.00 -4.74 19.73
C TYR A 104 -8.50 -4.44 19.83
N LYS A 105 -8.12 -3.21 20.24
CA LYS A 105 -6.71 -2.75 20.16
C LYS A 105 -6.12 -3.04 18.78
N ALA A 106 -6.85 -2.71 17.72
CA ALA A 106 -6.47 -3.08 16.37
C ALA A 106 -5.19 -2.36 15.93
N ALA A 107 -4.31 -3.08 15.24
CA ALA A 107 -3.08 -2.54 14.65
C ALA A 107 -3.15 -2.58 13.12
N ASN A 108 -2.67 -1.50 12.49
CA ASN A 108 -2.60 -1.39 11.04
C ASN A 108 -1.17 -1.71 10.56
N PHE A 109 -1.01 -2.83 9.87
CA PHE A 109 0.24 -3.30 9.27
C PHE A 109 0.21 -3.17 7.73
N GLY A 110 -0.42 -2.12 7.22
CA GLY A 110 -0.42 -1.78 5.81
C GLY A 110 0.84 -1.03 5.39
N ILE A 111 1.45 -1.38 4.24
CA ILE A 111 2.55 -0.63 3.63
C ILE A 111 2.21 -0.32 2.17
N GLY A 112 2.29 0.96 1.79
CA GLY A 112 2.00 1.42 0.43
C GLY A 112 2.80 0.69 -0.64
N GLY A 113 2.11 0.20 -1.68
CA GLY A 113 2.73 -0.50 -2.81
C GLY A 113 3.23 -1.92 -2.51
N ASP A 114 2.90 -2.50 -1.35
CA ASP A 114 3.26 -3.88 -1.06
C ASP A 114 2.59 -4.84 -2.05
N GLN A 115 3.35 -5.84 -2.42
CA GLN A 115 2.94 -7.01 -3.15
C GLN A 115 2.88 -8.21 -2.22
N VAL A 116 2.29 -9.31 -2.66
CA VAL A 116 2.10 -10.53 -1.86
C VAL A 116 3.42 -11.03 -1.26
N GLN A 117 4.49 -11.09 -2.04
CA GLN A 117 5.81 -11.51 -1.57
C GLN A 117 6.39 -10.63 -0.47
N HIS A 118 6.08 -9.32 -0.49
CA HIS A 118 6.53 -8.39 0.54
C HIS A 118 5.83 -8.66 1.86
N VAL A 119 4.50 -8.86 1.83
CA VAL A 119 3.72 -9.21 3.01
C VAL A 119 4.14 -10.58 3.56
N LEU A 120 4.38 -11.56 2.69
CA LEU A 120 4.89 -12.88 3.10
C LEU A 120 6.22 -12.73 3.84
N TRP A 121 7.16 -11.97 3.27
CA TRP A 121 8.45 -11.71 3.90
C TRP A 121 8.28 -11.04 5.27
N ARG A 122 7.41 -10.03 5.41
CA ARG A 122 7.19 -9.33 6.67
C ARG A 122 6.65 -10.25 7.76
N VAL A 123 5.69 -11.11 7.41
CA VAL A 123 5.13 -12.11 8.34
C VAL A 123 6.20 -13.10 8.78
N GLU A 124 7.08 -13.55 7.86
CA GLU A 124 8.16 -14.48 8.15
C GLU A 124 9.30 -13.85 8.96
N ASN A 125 9.42 -12.52 8.94
CA ASN A 125 10.52 -11.77 9.56
C ASN A 125 10.08 -10.92 10.78
N GLY A 126 9.16 -11.42 11.59
CA GLY A 126 8.95 -10.90 12.95
C GLY A 126 7.62 -10.19 13.21
N GLU A 127 6.82 -9.83 12.19
CA GLU A 127 5.56 -9.11 12.42
C GLU A 127 4.49 -9.92 13.20
N PHE A 128 4.72 -11.22 13.35
CA PHE A 128 3.86 -12.10 14.16
C PHE A 128 4.61 -12.77 15.31
N GLU A 129 5.81 -12.28 15.65
CA GLU A 129 6.55 -12.75 16.81
C GLU A 129 6.16 -11.94 18.06
N GLY A 130 5.66 -12.63 19.07
CA GLY A 130 5.21 -12.01 20.33
C GLY A 130 3.73 -11.58 20.34
N ILE A 131 3.05 -11.58 19.19
CA ILE A 131 1.63 -11.27 19.08
C ILE A 131 0.82 -12.52 18.75
N LYS A 132 -0.39 -12.62 19.35
CA LYS A 132 -1.37 -13.67 19.07
C LYS A 132 -2.73 -13.02 18.84
N PRO A 133 -2.96 -12.39 17.71
CA PRO A 133 -4.23 -11.71 17.45
C PRO A 133 -5.36 -12.74 17.34
N LYS A 134 -6.55 -12.40 17.82
CA LYS A 134 -7.75 -13.19 17.61
C LYS A 134 -8.15 -13.25 16.15
N ALA A 135 -7.94 -12.13 15.43
CA ALA A 135 -8.21 -12.07 14.00
C ALA A 135 -7.17 -11.24 13.23
N VAL A 136 -6.95 -11.63 11.97
CA VAL A 136 -6.23 -10.85 10.96
C VAL A 136 -7.20 -10.52 9.83
N VAL A 137 -7.35 -9.24 9.51
CA VAL A 137 -8.02 -8.77 8.28
C VAL A 137 -6.95 -8.68 7.20
N LEU A 138 -6.96 -9.63 6.27
CA LEU A 138 -5.95 -9.73 5.21
C LEU A 138 -6.54 -9.31 3.87
N MET A 139 -5.95 -8.28 3.25
CA MET A 139 -6.22 -7.92 1.87
C MET A 139 -4.93 -7.54 1.15
N ILE A 140 -4.57 -8.29 0.11
CA ILE A 140 -3.33 -8.10 -0.67
C ILE A 140 -3.47 -8.70 -2.06
N GLY A 141 -2.77 -8.15 -3.06
CA GLY A 141 -2.69 -8.72 -4.40
C GLY A 141 -2.89 -7.72 -5.53
N THR A 142 -3.54 -6.57 -5.27
CA THR A 142 -3.83 -5.58 -6.31
C THR A 142 -2.56 -5.05 -6.99
N ASN A 143 -1.45 -4.90 -6.27
CA ASN A 143 -0.18 -4.44 -6.85
C ASN A 143 0.51 -5.52 -7.70
N ASN A 144 0.26 -6.79 -7.43
CA ASN A 144 0.71 -7.89 -8.29
C ASN A 144 -0.10 -7.93 -9.60
N ALA A 145 -1.40 -7.61 -9.55
CA ALA A 145 -2.26 -7.66 -10.73
C ALA A 145 -1.81 -6.74 -11.87
N GLY A 146 -1.10 -5.65 -11.56
CA GLY A 146 -0.50 -4.76 -12.55
C GLY A 146 0.72 -5.35 -13.26
N ASN A 147 1.31 -6.44 -12.77
CA ASN A 147 2.49 -7.09 -13.39
C ASN A 147 2.02 -8.27 -14.27
N PRO A 148 2.33 -8.26 -15.58
CA PRO A 148 1.94 -9.34 -16.48
C PRO A 148 2.59 -10.69 -16.13
N ALA A 149 3.76 -10.71 -15.52
CA ALA A 149 4.44 -11.93 -15.10
C ALA A 149 3.82 -12.59 -13.86
N HIS A 150 2.98 -11.87 -13.13
CA HIS A 150 2.32 -12.40 -11.94
C HIS A 150 0.93 -12.95 -12.32
N THR A 151 0.85 -14.27 -12.46
CA THR A 151 -0.43 -14.93 -12.78
C THR A 151 -1.37 -14.95 -11.56
N PRO A 152 -2.68 -15.09 -11.76
CA PRO A 152 -3.64 -15.22 -10.64
C PRO A 152 -3.28 -16.38 -9.70
N GLU A 153 -2.78 -17.49 -10.23
CA GLU A 153 -2.38 -18.67 -9.46
C GLU A 153 -1.17 -18.39 -8.55
N LEU A 154 -0.15 -17.69 -9.08
CA LEU A 154 1.01 -17.30 -8.28
C LEU A 154 0.64 -16.32 -7.17
N ILE A 155 -0.24 -15.35 -7.48
CA ILE A 155 -0.75 -14.39 -6.48
C ILE A 155 -1.51 -15.14 -5.39
N ALA A 156 -2.44 -15.99 -5.77
CA ALA A 156 -3.24 -16.78 -4.82
C ALA A 156 -2.37 -17.74 -3.99
N ASN A 157 -1.36 -18.38 -4.61
CA ASN A 157 -0.43 -19.26 -3.89
C ASN A 157 0.37 -18.48 -2.83
N GLY A 158 0.82 -17.28 -3.15
CA GLY A 158 1.49 -16.41 -2.17
C GLY A 158 0.56 -16.02 -1.02
N ILE A 159 -0.71 -15.68 -1.29
CA ILE A 159 -1.71 -15.40 -0.26
C ILE A 159 -1.91 -16.64 0.65
N LYS A 160 -1.99 -17.83 0.06
CA LYS A 160 -2.06 -19.09 0.83
C LYS A 160 -0.85 -19.26 1.75
N LYS A 161 0.36 -18.94 1.27
CA LYS A 161 1.58 -18.99 2.08
C LYS A 161 1.57 -17.96 3.22
N ILE A 162 1.04 -16.75 3.00
CA ILE A 162 0.86 -15.75 4.06
C ILE A 162 -0.04 -16.31 5.17
N ILE A 163 -1.18 -16.89 4.81
CA ILE A 163 -2.12 -17.51 5.77
C ILE A 163 -1.43 -18.63 6.55
N ALA A 164 -0.68 -19.49 5.86
CA ALA A 164 0.08 -20.56 6.51
C ALA A 164 1.15 -20.02 7.47
N ALA A 165 1.87 -18.98 7.07
CA ALA A 165 2.89 -18.34 7.89
C ALA A 165 2.30 -17.67 9.14
N ILE A 166 1.10 -17.08 9.05
CA ILE A 166 0.35 -16.55 10.20
C ILE A 166 -0.01 -17.69 11.15
N HIS A 167 -0.61 -18.77 10.63
CA HIS A 167 -1.04 -19.90 11.46
C HIS A 167 0.12 -20.66 12.09
N GLN A 168 1.29 -20.69 11.45
CA GLN A 168 2.50 -21.27 12.03
C GLN A 168 2.93 -20.53 13.31
N ARG A 169 2.76 -19.20 13.34
CA ARG A 169 3.17 -18.32 14.47
C ARG A 169 2.06 -18.13 15.49
N SER A 170 0.82 -18.12 15.03
CA SER A 170 -0.38 -17.93 15.84
C SER A 170 -1.49 -18.88 15.37
N PRO A 171 -1.47 -20.16 15.83
CA PRO A 171 -2.33 -21.22 15.30
C PRO A 171 -3.83 -20.97 15.47
N ASP A 172 -4.23 -20.20 16.48
CA ASP A 172 -5.64 -19.94 16.79
C ASP A 172 -6.19 -18.67 16.14
N THR A 173 -5.34 -17.88 15.49
CA THR A 173 -5.74 -16.66 14.78
C THR A 173 -6.72 -17.02 13.65
N LYS A 174 -7.85 -16.34 13.62
CA LYS A 174 -8.80 -16.41 12.49
C LYS A 174 -8.41 -15.38 11.44
N VAL A 175 -8.40 -15.76 10.17
CA VAL A 175 -8.10 -14.86 9.05
C VAL A 175 -9.40 -14.47 8.37
N LEU A 176 -9.77 -13.19 8.44
CA LEU A 176 -10.77 -12.59 7.57
C LEU A 176 -10.07 -12.20 6.27
N LEU A 177 -10.15 -13.09 5.29
CA LEU A 177 -9.57 -12.89 3.97
C LEU A 177 -10.53 -12.09 3.11
N LEU A 178 -10.24 -10.81 2.93
CA LEU A 178 -11.04 -9.99 2.03
C LEU A 178 -10.69 -10.29 0.56
N ALA A 179 -11.70 -10.31 -0.28
CA ALA A 179 -11.49 -10.26 -1.72
C ALA A 179 -10.66 -9.02 -2.08
N VAL A 180 -9.74 -9.14 -3.02
CA VAL A 180 -9.01 -7.99 -3.56
C VAL A 180 -10.03 -7.05 -4.20
N PHE A 181 -10.08 -5.80 -3.73
CA PHE A 181 -11.09 -4.84 -4.15
C PHE A 181 -11.03 -4.54 -5.64
N PRO A 182 -12.16 -4.15 -6.23
CA PRO A 182 -12.19 -3.73 -7.62
C PRO A 182 -11.26 -2.53 -7.85
N ARG A 183 -10.63 -2.51 -9.01
CA ARG A 183 -9.81 -1.40 -9.49
C ARG A 183 -10.08 -1.14 -10.97
N ALA A 184 -9.67 0.04 -11.46
CA ALA A 184 -9.99 0.52 -12.81
C ALA A 184 -11.51 0.69 -13.02
N ALA A 185 -11.92 1.45 -14.03
CA ALA A 185 -13.31 1.86 -14.17
C ALA A 185 -14.23 0.72 -14.58
N LYS A 186 -13.80 -0.10 -15.55
CA LYS A 186 -14.65 -1.10 -16.18
C LYS A 186 -14.36 -2.52 -15.70
N PRO A 187 -15.37 -3.39 -15.63
CA PRO A 187 -15.16 -4.78 -15.27
C PRO A 187 -14.26 -5.54 -16.25
N THR A 188 -14.11 -5.05 -17.48
CA THR A 188 -13.26 -5.62 -18.54
C THR A 188 -11.82 -5.13 -18.52
N ASP A 189 -11.47 -4.16 -17.68
CA ASP A 189 -10.10 -3.67 -17.57
C ASP A 189 -9.16 -4.76 -17.04
N ALA A 190 -8.02 -4.96 -17.69
CA ALA A 190 -7.14 -6.10 -17.43
C ALA A 190 -6.75 -6.30 -15.95
N PRO A 191 -6.37 -5.26 -15.16
CA PRO A 191 -6.06 -5.46 -13.74
C PRO A 191 -7.31 -5.80 -12.91
N ARG A 192 -8.52 -5.35 -13.33
CA ARG A 192 -9.78 -5.73 -12.70
C ARG A 192 -10.08 -7.21 -12.92
N VAL A 193 -9.96 -7.66 -14.18
CA VAL A 193 -10.15 -9.08 -14.55
C VAL A 193 -9.18 -9.95 -13.75
N LYS A 194 -7.91 -9.56 -13.65
CA LYS A 194 -6.93 -10.33 -12.87
C LYS A 194 -7.30 -10.40 -11.38
N ASN A 195 -7.72 -9.30 -10.76
CA ASN A 195 -8.20 -9.33 -9.37
C ASN A 195 -9.39 -10.29 -9.20
N SER A 196 -10.34 -10.27 -10.13
CA SER A 196 -11.49 -11.20 -10.11
C SER A 196 -11.06 -12.67 -10.22
N GLN A 197 -10.06 -12.96 -11.06
CA GLN A 197 -9.50 -14.32 -11.19
C GLN A 197 -8.79 -14.76 -9.89
N VAL A 198 -8.01 -13.85 -9.27
CA VAL A 198 -7.41 -14.11 -7.95
C VAL A 198 -8.50 -14.40 -6.92
N ASN A 199 -9.56 -13.57 -6.86
CA ASN A 199 -10.65 -13.71 -5.92
C ASN A 199 -11.37 -15.07 -6.08
N ALA A 200 -11.58 -15.54 -7.32
CA ALA A 200 -12.18 -16.84 -7.59
C ALA A 200 -11.34 -18.03 -7.06
N ILE A 201 -10.01 -17.85 -6.97
CA ILE A 201 -9.11 -18.86 -6.41
C ILE A 201 -9.10 -18.78 -4.88
N ILE A 202 -8.89 -17.57 -4.31
CA ILE A 202 -8.74 -17.40 -2.86
C ILE A 202 -10.07 -17.62 -2.11
N ALA A 203 -11.21 -17.48 -2.77
CA ALA A 203 -12.51 -17.84 -2.19
C ALA A 203 -12.57 -19.32 -1.74
N LYS A 204 -11.81 -20.20 -2.41
CA LYS A 204 -11.72 -21.62 -2.06
C LYS A 204 -10.86 -21.89 -0.82
N PHE A 205 -10.22 -20.88 -0.26
CA PHE A 205 -9.44 -21.00 0.98
C PHE A 205 -10.33 -20.90 2.23
N ASP A 206 -11.58 -20.46 2.06
CA ASP A 206 -12.56 -20.46 3.14
C ASP A 206 -12.77 -21.90 3.65
N ASP A 207 -12.45 -22.11 4.92
CA ASP A 207 -12.67 -23.41 5.60
C ASP A 207 -13.77 -23.34 6.67
N GLY A 208 -14.41 -22.18 6.81
CA GLY A 208 -15.47 -21.90 7.79
C GLY A 208 -14.99 -21.95 9.25
N LYS A 209 -13.70 -22.12 9.51
CA LYS A 209 -13.13 -22.31 10.85
C LYS A 209 -12.04 -21.30 11.17
N LYS A 210 -10.93 -21.33 10.44
CA LYS A 210 -9.76 -20.45 10.63
C LYS A 210 -9.61 -19.42 9.53
N VAL A 211 -10.06 -19.73 8.32
CA VAL A 211 -10.05 -18.81 7.18
C VAL A 211 -11.47 -18.53 6.75
N HIS A 212 -11.82 -17.27 6.69
CA HIS A 212 -13.13 -16.79 6.28
C HIS A 212 -12.96 -15.82 5.13
N PHE A 213 -13.28 -16.24 3.92
CA PHE A 213 -13.30 -15.37 2.74
C PHE A 213 -14.51 -14.44 2.78
N PHE A 214 -14.30 -13.18 2.46
CA PHE A 214 -15.38 -12.20 2.48
C PHE A 214 -15.22 -11.18 1.35
N ASP A 215 -16.15 -11.19 0.41
CA ASP A 215 -16.17 -10.28 -0.73
C ASP A 215 -17.15 -9.13 -0.48
N ILE A 216 -16.63 -7.94 -0.38
CA ILE A 216 -17.40 -6.69 -0.27
C ILE A 216 -17.26 -5.83 -1.52
N GLY A 217 -16.61 -6.32 -2.57
CA GLY A 217 -16.27 -5.58 -3.77
C GLY A 217 -17.46 -4.93 -4.46
N ALA A 218 -18.61 -5.61 -4.48
CA ALA A 218 -19.86 -5.08 -5.08
C ALA A 218 -20.35 -3.79 -4.39
N LYS A 219 -19.98 -3.54 -3.12
CA LYS A 219 -20.39 -2.33 -2.40
C LYS A 219 -19.72 -1.05 -2.92
N PHE A 220 -18.66 -1.19 -3.70
CA PHE A 220 -17.92 -0.09 -4.31
C PHE A 220 -18.32 0.17 -5.76
N LEU A 221 -19.25 -0.61 -6.31
CA LEU A 221 -19.58 -0.60 -7.72
C LEU A 221 -21.03 -0.15 -7.94
N THR A 222 -21.27 0.45 -9.08
CA THR A 222 -22.61 0.68 -9.63
C THR A 222 -23.23 -0.65 -10.09
N ALA A 223 -24.53 -0.66 -10.40
CA ALA A 223 -25.27 -1.87 -10.79
C ALA A 223 -24.72 -2.52 -12.07
N ASP A 224 -24.11 -1.75 -12.98
CA ASP A 224 -23.45 -2.24 -14.20
C ASP A 224 -21.99 -2.67 -13.98
N GLY A 225 -21.50 -2.63 -12.73
CA GLY A 225 -20.15 -3.00 -12.35
C GLY A 225 -19.09 -1.92 -12.59
N THR A 226 -19.49 -0.69 -12.89
CA THR A 226 -18.55 0.44 -13.02
C THR A 226 -18.02 0.89 -11.65
N LEU A 227 -16.72 1.16 -11.56
CA LEU A 227 -16.11 1.84 -10.41
C LEU A 227 -16.02 3.33 -10.70
N GLU A 228 -16.64 4.13 -9.84
CA GLU A 228 -16.65 5.57 -9.99
C GLU A 228 -15.54 6.26 -9.18
N LYS A 229 -15.05 7.41 -9.69
CA LYS A 229 -14.09 8.26 -8.97
C LYS A 229 -14.66 8.89 -7.70
N SER A 230 -15.98 8.97 -7.57
CA SER A 230 -16.67 9.37 -6.34
C SER A 230 -16.43 8.37 -5.19
N VAL A 231 -16.13 7.12 -5.50
CA VAL A 231 -15.84 6.02 -4.56
C VAL A 231 -14.35 5.83 -4.37
N MET A 232 -13.59 5.75 -5.47
CA MET A 232 -12.13 5.64 -5.49
C MET A 232 -11.58 6.70 -6.46
N PRO A 233 -11.04 7.82 -5.97
CA PRO A 233 -10.68 8.98 -6.81
C PRO A 233 -9.68 8.68 -7.93
N ASP A 234 -8.79 7.73 -7.69
CA ASP A 234 -7.80 7.23 -8.65
C ASP A 234 -8.17 5.83 -9.20
N LEU A 235 -9.40 5.39 -8.96
CA LEU A 235 -9.92 4.06 -9.35
C LEU A 235 -9.14 2.89 -8.71
N LEU A 236 -8.57 3.11 -7.52
CA LEU A 236 -7.80 2.13 -6.77
C LEU A 236 -7.93 2.31 -5.24
N HIS A 237 -7.72 3.54 -4.75
CA HIS A 237 -7.67 3.82 -3.32
C HIS A 237 -9.00 4.38 -2.83
N LEU A 238 -9.42 3.90 -1.66
CA LEU A 238 -10.64 4.35 -1.00
C LEU A 238 -10.54 5.81 -0.57
N ASN A 239 -11.63 6.57 -0.71
CA ASN A 239 -11.80 7.84 -0.02
C ASN A 239 -12.41 7.63 1.38
N ALA A 240 -12.59 8.71 2.15
CA ALA A 240 -13.12 8.62 3.51
C ALA A 240 -14.49 7.93 3.59
N ALA A 241 -15.41 8.23 2.66
CA ALA A 241 -16.73 7.61 2.62
C ALA A 241 -16.63 6.10 2.30
N SER A 242 -15.69 5.72 1.46
CA SER A 242 -15.48 4.32 1.08
C SER A 242 -14.83 3.49 2.21
N TYR A 243 -14.01 4.10 3.06
CA TYR A 243 -13.56 3.46 4.30
C TYR A 243 -14.71 3.21 5.27
N GLN A 244 -15.72 4.11 5.32
CA GLN A 244 -16.94 3.84 6.09
C GLN A 244 -17.72 2.66 5.52
N ILE A 245 -17.82 2.54 4.17
CA ILE A 245 -18.45 1.39 3.51
C ILE A 245 -17.73 0.09 3.88
N GLU A 246 -16.39 0.07 3.84
CA GLU A 246 -15.59 -1.09 4.27
C GLU A 246 -15.87 -1.43 5.73
N ALA A 247 -15.82 -0.44 6.63
CA ALA A 247 -16.05 -0.65 8.06
C ALA A 247 -17.45 -1.26 8.32
N ASP A 248 -18.48 -0.69 7.72
CA ASP A 248 -19.85 -1.17 7.88
C ASP A 248 -20.01 -2.59 7.35
N ALA A 249 -19.36 -2.89 6.22
CA ALA A 249 -19.45 -4.19 5.57
C ALA A 249 -18.82 -5.32 6.38
N ILE A 250 -17.66 -5.07 7.03
CA ILE A 250 -16.93 -6.13 7.73
C ILE A 250 -17.26 -6.22 9.23
N ARG A 251 -17.96 -5.22 9.78
CA ARG A 251 -18.19 -5.08 11.23
C ARG A 251 -18.71 -6.36 11.90
N GLU A 252 -19.84 -6.89 11.42
CA GLU A 252 -20.48 -8.06 12.04
C GLU A 252 -19.62 -9.32 11.87
N LYS A 253 -19.05 -9.48 10.67
CA LYS A 253 -18.19 -10.64 10.40
C LYS A 253 -16.96 -10.61 11.29
N LEU A 254 -16.25 -9.48 11.38
CA LEU A 254 -15.09 -9.34 12.24
C LEU A 254 -15.45 -9.57 13.72
N ALA A 255 -16.54 -8.97 14.19
CA ALA A 255 -17.01 -9.16 15.57
C ALA A 255 -17.28 -10.64 15.89
N SER A 256 -17.76 -11.42 14.93
CA SER A 256 -17.98 -12.86 15.12
C SER A 256 -16.69 -13.67 15.25
N LEU A 257 -15.58 -13.16 14.70
CA LEU A 257 -14.28 -13.84 14.71
C LEU A 257 -13.44 -13.54 15.97
N VAL A 258 -13.68 -12.40 16.61
CA VAL A 258 -12.90 -11.96 17.80
C VAL A 258 -13.55 -12.34 19.16
N LYS A 259 -14.65 -13.05 19.10
CA LYS A 259 -15.33 -13.60 20.31
C LYS A 259 -14.48 -14.60 21.04
#